data_18f7bde6f949c55f6d02b65c4fac8686
#
_entry.id   18f7bde6f949c55f6d02b65c4fac8686
#
_cell.length_a   1.000
_cell.length_b   1.000
_cell.length_c   1.000
_cell.angle_alpha   90.00
_cell.angle_beta   90.00
_cell.angle_gamma   90.00
#
_symmetry.space_group_name_H-M   'P 1'
#
loop_
_entity.id
_entity.type
_entity.pdbx_description
1 polymer ?
#
loop_
_entity_poly.entity_id
_entity_poly.type
_entity_poly.pdbx_seq_one_letter_code
_entity_poly.pdbx_strand_id
1 'polypeptide(L)'
;MKCRSVLLFFLFMTVISCPVQSDEAAVRQYYSQWKKRYLKPSLLVQGDYKIAFNPSGTTVSEAIGYGMLITVLMADDDQNAKSYFDGLDRFRKRYPSNINPVFMAWKIPASEKIVSDDSATDGDMDSAMALLLAYRKWGDVAYRAEAVLLIHALADTLVRPDYSLRLGDWDTEKKAPELARLSDLMPTHFRAFREATADDRWLKIENRGYAILQEVQHQYAPTTGLVPDFAVLKDGGWKPAKPEALEGPHDGDYSYNACRVPWRIGWAAIVLRDQRAITFLKPLIGWLKRSVCKPEDFKAGYHLDGKMLRGADFDSPCFISPTGVAAMGTGDHAWGEQVLAYGLRAHEGYFEDSLNLLCLLLMSGMVKE
;
A
#
# COMPACT_ATOMS: atom_id res chain seq x y z
N MET A 1 -3.67 -49.99 57.33
CA MET A 1 -4.08 -49.44 56.03
C MET A 1 -3.30 -48.17 55.82
N LYS A 2 -2.38 -48.17 54.85
CA LYS A 2 -1.47 -47.04 54.59
C LYS A 2 -2.03 -46.17 53.50
N CYS A 3 -2.29 -44.88 53.82
CA CYS A 3 -2.73 -43.87 52.85
C CYS A 3 -1.47 -43.40 52.07
N ARG A 4 -1.50 -43.58 50.73
CA ARG A 4 -0.46 -43.06 49.83
C ARG A 4 -0.93 -41.69 49.31
N SER A 5 -0.28 -40.63 49.71
CA SER A 5 -0.41 -39.30 49.11
C SER A 5 0.29 -39.27 47.75
N VAL A 6 -0.45 -38.97 46.71
CA VAL A 6 0.07 -38.72 45.36
C VAL A 6 0.32 -37.20 45.26
N LEU A 7 1.60 -36.81 45.18
CA LEU A 7 2.01 -35.43 44.92
C LEU A 7 1.93 -35.19 43.40
N LEU A 8 0.94 -34.38 42.96
CA LEU A 8 0.87 -33.87 41.58
C LEU A 8 1.85 -32.71 41.45
N PHE A 9 2.89 -32.88 40.68
CA PHE A 9 3.76 -31.80 40.20
C PHE A 9 3.06 -31.09 39.05
N PHE A 10 2.56 -29.86 39.29
CA PHE A 10 2.19 -28.95 38.22
C PHE A 10 3.46 -28.36 37.60
N LEU A 11 3.80 -28.80 36.40
CA LEU A 11 4.82 -28.17 35.57
C LEU A 11 4.23 -26.86 35.02
N PHE A 12 4.58 -25.72 35.60
CA PHE A 12 4.34 -24.41 34.99
C PHE A 12 5.24 -24.30 33.77
N MET A 13 4.70 -24.57 32.58
CA MET A 13 5.32 -24.09 31.34
C MET A 13 5.18 -22.56 31.32
N THR A 14 6.22 -21.86 31.70
CA THR A 14 6.38 -20.43 31.35
C THR A 14 6.51 -20.37 29.84
N VAL A 15 5.45 -19.95 29.16
CA VAL A 15 5.52 -19.48 27.79
C VAL A 15 6.39 -18.23 27.83
N ILE A 16 7.68 -18.39 27.52
CA ILE A 16 8.57 -17.27 27.24
C ILE A 16 8.05 -16.68 25.94
N SER A 17 7.28 -15.60 26.04
CA SER A 17 6.99 -14.74 24.89
C SER A 17 8.34 -14.22 24.39
N CYS A 18 8.80 -14.74 23.26
CA CYS A 18 9.97 -14.20 22.56
C CYS A 18 9.66 -12.75 22.19
N PRO A 19 10.53 -11.79 22.47
CA PRO A 19 10.16 -10.40 22.44
C PRO A 19 10.04 -9.85 21.00
N VAL A 20 9.11 -8.94 20.80
CA VAL A 20 8.91 -8.03 19.65
C VAL A 20 10.24 -7.49 19.07
N GLN A 21 11.28 -7.41 19.87
CA GLN A 21 12.61 -6.92 19.52
C GLN A 21 13.36 -7.77 18.45
N SER A 22 13.00 -9.04 18.26
CA SER A 22 13.59 -9.90 17.23
C SER A 22 13.06 -9.56 15.83
N ASP A 23 11.79 -9.21 15.73
CA ASP A 23 11.12 -8.94 14.45
C ASP A 23 11.53 -7.58 13.89
N GLU A 24 11.64 -6.56 14.74
CA GLU A 24 12.15 -5.24 14.31
C GLU A 24 13.58 -5.33 13.74
N ALA A 25 14.49 -6.13 14.37
CA ALA A 25 15.84 -6.31 13.86
C ALA A 25 15.84 -6.98 12.48
N ALA A 26 14.96 -7.96 12.27
CA ALA A 26 14.79 -8.60 10.97
C ALA A 26 14.21 -7.66 9.91
N VAL A 27 13.26 -6.78 10.28
CA VAL A 27 12.72 -5.75 9.38
C VAL A 27 13.81 -4.74 9.00
N ARG A 28 14.68 -4.31 9.95
CA ARG A 28 15.85 -3.46 9.64
C ARG A 28 16.79 -4.12 8.65
N GLN A 29 17.01 -5.42 8.80
CA GLN A 29 17.84 -6.18 7.85
C GLN A 29 17.18 -6.25 6.47
N TYR A 30 15.87 -6.48 6.40
CA TYR A 30 15.10 -6.47 5.16
C TYR A 30 15.19 -5.10 4.47
N TYR A 31 14.98 -4.00 5.21
CA TYR A 31 15.17 -2.64 4.71
C TYR A 31 16.58 -2.41 4.14
N SER A 32 17.62 -2.87 4.84
CA SER A 32 19.00 -2.75 4.35
C SER A 32 19.21 -3.44 3.00
N GLN A 33 18.61 -4.63 2.82
CA GLN A 33 18.65 -5.38 1.55
C GLN A 33 17.84 -4.69 0.46
N TRP A 34 16.61 -4.22 0.77
CA TRP A 34 15.76 -3.46 -0.12
C TRP A 34 16.47 -2.19 -0.62
N LYS A 35 17.06 -1.43 0.29
CA LYS A 35 17.82 -0.22 -0.03
C LYS A 35 18.97 -0.52 -1.00
N LYS A 36 19.76 -1.55 -0.74
CA LYS A 36 20.87 -1.96 -1.62
C LYS A 36 20.38 -2.35 -3.03
N ARG A 37 19.23 -2.99 -3.12
CA ARG A 37 18.67 -3.48 -4.40
C ARG A 37 18.06 -2.34 -5.22
N TYR A 38 17.26 -1.47 -4.60
CA TYR A 38 16.33 -0.60 -5.32
C TYR A 38 16.63 0.89 -5.20
N LEU A 39 17.17 1.38 -4.08
CA LEU A 39 17.55 2.79 -3.94
C LEU A 39 18.84 3.07 -4.70
N LYS A 40 18.75 3.86 -5.77
CA LYS A 40 19.85 4.17 -6.67
C LYS A 40 20.09 5.67 -6.77
N PRO A 41 21.34 6.14 -6.86
CA PRO A 41 21.61 7.53 -7.18
C PRO A 41 21.09 7.86 -8.59
N SER A 42 20.66 9.10 -8.79
CA SER A 42 20.37 9.64 -10.11
C SER A 42 21.61 9.62 -10.99
N LEU A 43 21.44 9.38 -12.29
CA LEU A 43 22.53 9.45 -13.26
C LEU A 43 22.92 10.88 -13.61
N LEU A 44 22.00 11.83 -13.48
CA LEU A 44 22.17 13.20 -13.97
C LEU A 44 22.51 14.18 -12.86
N VAL A 45 22.09 13.93 -11.62
CA VAL A 45 22.26 14.88 -10.53
C VAL A 45 22.75 14.20 -9.26
N GLN A 46 23.93 14.62 -8.83
CA GLN A 46 24.52 14.14 -7.58
C GLN A 46 23.65 14.51 -6.37
N GLY A 47 23.39 13.54 -5.52
CA GLY A 47 22.57 13.69 -4.32
C GLY A 47 21.08 13.45 -4.54
N ASP A 48 20.62 13.35 -5.80
CA ASP A 48 19.28 12.87 -6.08
C ASP A 48 19.25 11.34 -6.13
N TYR A 49 18.12 10.76 -5.76
CA TYR A 49 17.90 9.31 -5.71
C TYR A 49 16.61 8.93 -6.42
N LYS A 50 16.58 7.68 -6.91
CA LYS A 50 15.38 7.04 -7.46
C LYS A 50 15.26 5.62 -6.95
N ILE A 51 14.07 5.06 -7.06
CA ILE A 51 13.84 3.63 -6.82
C ILE A 51 13.83 2.92 -8.17
N ALA A 52 14.73 1.98 -8.37
CA ALA A 52 14.79 1.20 -9.61
C ALA A 52 13.62 0.20 -9.66
N PHE A 53 12.68 0.45 -10.57
CA PHE A 53 11.54 -0.40 -10.82
C PHE A 53 11.93 -1.74 -11.49
N ASN A 54 12.99 -1.71 -12.30
CA ASN A 54 13.50 -2.89 -13.01
C ASN A 54 15.03 -2.86 -13.09
N PRO A 55 15.67 -3.96 -13.52
CA PRO A 55 17.13 -4.04 -13.65
C PRO A 55 17.75 -3.00 -14.59
N SER A 56 17.01 -2.47 -15.56
CA SER A 56 17.51 -1.40 -16.44
C SER A 56 17.62 -0.05 -15.73
N GLY A 57 16.96 0.13 -14.56
CA GLY A 57 16.97 1.38 -13.80
C GLY A 57 15.87 2.37 -14.19
N THR A 58 14.83 1.94 -14.90
CA THR A 58 13.57 2.68 -15.04
C THR A 58 12.95 2.90 -13.66
N THR A 59 12.26 4.02 -13.45
CA THR A 59 11.46 4.26 -12.24
C THR A 59 10.04 4.71 -12.60
N VAL A 60 9.11 4.57 -11.66
CA VAL A 60 7.73 5.03 -11.77
C VAL A 60 7.37 5.89 -10.54
N SER A 61 6.34 6.72 -10.65
CA SER A 61 5.91 7.60 -9.55
C SER A 61 5.50 6.81 -8.30
N GLU A 62 4.86 5.65 -8.46
CA GLU A 62 4.60 4.70 -7.36
C GLU A 62 5.90 4.32 -6.63
N ALA A 63 6.96 4.01 -7.38
CA ALA A 63 8.24 3.63 -6.81
C ALA A 63 8.88 4.76 -5.99
N ILE A 64 8.74 6.00 -6.45
CA ILE A 64 9.20 7.18 -5.72
C ILE A 64 8.37 7.38 -4.46
N GLY A 65 7.04 7.29 -4.54
CA GLY A 65 6.14 7.38 -3.39
C GLY A 65 6.44 6.33 -2.32
N TYR A 66 6.61 5.06 -2.71
CA TYR A 66 7.01 3.98 -1.79
C TYR A 66 8.40 4.23 -1.19
N GLY A 67 9.36 4.69 -2.00
CA GLY A 67 10.70 5.01 -1.51
C GLY A 67 10.69 6.12 -0.48
N MET A 68 9.89 7.17 -0.69
CA MET A 68 9.72 8.27 0.26
C MET A 68 9.04 7.78 1.54
N LEU A 69 7.97 6.99 1.46
CA LEU A 69 7.32 6.38 2.63
C LEU A 69 8.28 5.50 3.42
N ILE A 70 8.96 4.57 2.77
CA ILE A 70 9.90 3.65 3.42
C ILE A 70 11.03 4.42 4.12
N THR A 71 11.62 5.41 3.44
CA THR A 71 12.76 6.15 4.01
C THR A 71 12.35 7.00 5.22
N VAL A 72 11.19 7.64 5.20
CA VAL A 72 10.73 8.41 6.37
C VAL A 72 10.33 7.51 7.54
N LEU A 73 9.70 6.36 7.27
CA LEU A 73 9.32 5.39 8.30
C LEU A 73 10.55 4.74 8.96
N MET A 74 11.65 4.63 8.23
CA MET A 74 12.92 4.08 8.72
C MET A 74 13.88 5.15 9.28
N ALA A 75 13.41 6.38 9.45
CA ALA A 75 14.28 7.51 9.83
C ALA A 75 14.91 7.39 11.23
N ASP A 76 14.33 6.61 12.13
CA ASP A 76 14.93 6.34 13.47
C ASP A 76 16.08 5.32 13.39
N ASP A 77 16.10 4.49 12.36
CA ASP A 77 17.01 3.37 12.20
C ASP A 77 18.08 3.61 11.12
N ASP A 78 17.94 4.67 10.30
CA ASP A 78 18.89 5.02 9.25
C ASP A 78 19.27 6.49 9.30
N GLN A 79 20.47 6.81 9.75
CA GLN A 79 20.99 8.18 9.83
C GLN A 79 21.03 8.91 8.46
N ASN A 80 21.00 8.17 7.35
CA ASN A 80 20.98 8.73 5.99
C ASN A 80 19.55 8.88 5.43
N ALA A 81 18.51 8.47 6.17
CA ALA A 81 17.13 8.46 5.70
C ALA A 81 16.68 9.83 5.17
N LYS A 82 17.03 10.92 5.89
CA LYS A 82 16.70 12.28 5.44
C LYS A 82 17.35 12.62 4.10
N SER A 83 18.62 12.26 3.91
CA SER A 83 19.33 12.52 2.65
C SER A 83 18.74 11.74 1.48
N TYR A 84 18.32 10.48 1.71
CA TYR A 84 17.63 9.67 0.71
C TYR A 84 16.26 10.24 0.39
N PHE A 85 15.49 10.59 1.40
CA PHE A 85 14.18 11.23 1.26
C PHE A 85 14.26 12.52 0.44
N ASP A 86 15.14 13.42 0.81
CA ASP A 86 15.36 14.71 0.12
C ASP A 86 15.76 14.49 -1.34
N GLY A 87 16.59 13.47 -1.59
CA GLY A 87 17.02 13.12 -2.94
C GLY A 87 15.90 12.53 -3.81
N LEU A 88 15.01 11.72 -3.22
CA LEU A 88 13.82 11.20 -3.89
C LEU A 88 12.81 12.32 -4.20
N ASP A 89 12.58 13.25 -3.27
CA ASP A 89 11.66 14.37 -3.48
C ASP A 89 12.19 15.34 -4.54
N ARG A 90 13.50 15.63 -4.55
CA ARG A 90 14.10 16.43 -5.65
C ARG A 90 13.99 15.72 -6.99
N PHE A 91 14.16 14.39 -7.04
CA PHE A 91 13.97 13.60 -8.25
C PHE A 91 12.52 13.69 -8.74
N ARG A 92 11.53 13.50 -7.86
CA ARG A 92 10.11 13.66 -8.17
C ARG A 92 9.83 15.00 -8.86
N LYS A 93 10.29 16.11 -8.27
CA LYS A 93 10.07 17.48 -8.77
C LYS A 93 10.80 17.77 -10.08
N ARG A 94 11.84 17.04 -10.40
CA ARG A 94 12.61 17.20 -11.65
C ARG A 94 11.88 16.67 -12.88
N TYR A 95 10.96 15.72 -12.66
CA TYR A 95 10.23 15.05 -13.72
C TYR A 95 8.72 15.29 -13.56
N PRO A 96 8.26 16.52 -13.78
CA PRO A 96 6.83 16.84 -13.65
C PRO A 96 6.00 16.17 -14.75
N SER A 97 4.71 15.94 -14.45
CA SER A 97 3.73 15.65 -15.47
C SER A 97 3.64 16.79 -16.50
N ASN A 98 3.39 16.44 -17.75
CA ASN A 98 3.19 17.43 -18.83
C ASN A 98 1.78 18.06 -18.82
N ILE A 99 0.86 17.57 -17.99
CA ILE A 99 -0.51 18.06 -17.85
C ILE A 99 -0.61 18.99 -16.63
N ASN A 100 -0.25 18.48 -15.45
CA ASN A 100 -0.17 19.28 -14.22
C ASN A 100 1.23 19.17 -13.61
N PRO A 101 2.08 20.21 -13.71
CA PRO A 101 3.48 20.14 -13.31
C PRO A 101 3.71 20.04 -11.79
N VAL A 102 2.65 20.06 -10.97
CA VAL A 102 2.73 19.73 -9.53
C VAL A 102 2.89 18.23 -9.31
N PHE A 103 2.37 17.42 -10.21
CA PHE A 103 2.49 15.97 -10.17
C PHE A 103 3.78 15.46 -10.83
N MET A 104 4.16 14.25 -10.50
CA MET A 104 5.27 13.58 -11.17
C MET A 104 4.78 12.83 -12.41
N ALA A 105 5.57 12.86 -13.50
CA ALA A 105 5.39 11.95 -14.62
C ALA A 105 5.42 10.49 -14.14
N TRP A 106 4.43 9.68 -14.54
CA TRP A 106 4.25 8.34 -13.95
C TRP A 106 5.43 7.40 -14.21
N LYS A 107 6.20 7.62 -15.32
CA LYS A 107 7.31 6.73 -15.70
C LYS A 107 8.52 7.51 -16.21
N ILE A 108 9.67 7.26 -15.64
CA ILE A 108 10.94 7.83 -16.04
C ILE A 108 11.87 6.72 -16.53
N PRO A 109 12.37 6.80 -17.77
CA PRO A 109 13.25 5.77 -18.34
C PRO A 109 14.60 5.72 -17.60
N ALA A 110 15.32 4.62 -17.78
CA ALA A 110 16.61 4.40 -17.16
C ALA A 110 17.64 5.52 -17.49
N SER A 111 17.55 6.10 -18.69
CA SER A 111 18.43 7.20 -19.12
C SER A 111 18.16 8.54 -18.43
N GLU A 112 17.06 8.65 -17.68
CA GLU A 112 16.59 9.89 -17.03
C GLU A 112 16.43 11.06 -18.00
N LYS A 113 16.34 10.82 -19.29
CA LYS A 113 15.99 11.87 -20.26
C LYS A 113 14.51 12.19 -20.10
N ILE A 114 14.19 13.49 -20.14
CA ILE A 114 12.81 13.97 -20.00
C ILE A 114 11.95 13.28 -21.07
N VAL A 115 10.89 12.64 -20.58
CA VAL A 115 9.82 12.11 -21.40
C VAL A 115 8.58 12.93 -21.05
N SER A 116 7.87 13.37 -22.08
CA SER A 116 6.58 14.01 -21.87
C SER A 116 5.59 12.89 -21.52
N ASP A 117 5.21 12.82 -20.24
CA ASP A 117 4.29 11.81 -19.73
C ASP A 117 3.30 12.44 -18.74
N ASP A 118 2.21 11.75 -18.47
CA ASP A 118 1.16 12.15 -17.54
C ASP A 118 1.42 11.59 -16.12
N SER A 119 0.53 11.85 -15.16
CA SER A 119 0.69 11.39 -13.77
C SER A 119 -0.05 10.10 -13.48
N ALA A 120 0.28 9.47 -12.32
CA ALA A 120 -0.50 8.40 -11.72
C ALA A 120 -0.85 8.77 -10.27
N THR A 121 -2.14 8.65 -9.94
CA THR A 121 -2.73 9.15 -8.68
C THR A 121 -2.08 8.55 -7.44
N ASP A 122 -1.78 7.25 -7.44
CA ASP A 122 -1.21 6.53 -6.29
C ASP A 122 0.17 7.05 -5.88
N GLY A 123 1.05 7.29 -6.85
CA GLY A 123 2.41 7.75 -6.58
C GLY A 123 2.44 9.16 -5.97
N ASP A 124 1.59 10.07 -6.47
CA ASP A 124 1.49 11.44 -5.94
C ASP A 124 0.82 11.48 -4.57
N MET A 125 -0.20 10.63 -4.31
CA MET A 125 -0.80 10.51 -2.97
C MET A 125 0.19 9.95 -1.93
N ASP A 126 0.96 8.92 -2.27
CA ASP A 126 2.00 8.38 -1.38
C ASP A 126 3.11 9.40 -1.13
N SER A 127 3.49 10.17 -2.13
CA SER A 127 4.46 11.26 -1.99
C SER A 127 3.97 12.37 -1.05
N ALA A 128 2.69 12.77 -1.18
CA ALA A 128 2.08 13.76 -0.30
C ALA A 128 2.03 13.27 1.16
N MET A 129 1.66 12.01 1.38
CA MET A 129 1.66 11.40 2.72
C MET A 129 3.07 11.33 3.30
N ALA A 130 4.05 10.91 2.50
CA ALA A 130 5.44 10.85 2.92
C ALA A 130 6.00 12.23 3.33
N LEU A 131 5.63 13.30 2.62
CA LEU A 131 5.98 14.68 2.98
C LEU A 131 5.36 15.11 4.32
N LEU A 132 4.11 14.74 4.61
CA LEU A 132 3.49 14.99 5.91
C LEU A 132 4.22 14.25 7.04
N LEU A 133 4.57 12.98 6.80
CA LEU A 133 5.37 12.20 7.75
C LEU A 133 6.77 12.80 7.95
N ALA A 134 7.40 13.29 6.88
CA ALA A 134 8.69 13.98 6.94
C ALA A 134 8.63 15.26 7.78
N TYR A 135 7.56 16.05 7.64
CA TYR A 135 7.33 17.20 8.51
C TYR A 135 7.20 16.80 9.98
N ARG A 136 6.40 15.77 10.28
CA ARG A 136 6.28 15.25 11.66
C ARG A 136 7.61 14.76 12.19
N LYS A 137 8.41 14.10 11.36
CA LYS A 137 9.69 13.49 11.75
C LYS A 137 10.83 14.48 11.94
N TRP A 138 10.99 15.43 11.01
CA TRP A 138 12.16 16.31 10.98
C TRP A 138 11.84 17.78 11.31
N GLY A 139 10.58 18.16 11.43
CA GLY A 139 10.13 19.49 11.84
C GLY A 139 10.34 20.59 10.79
N ASP A 140 10.82 20.26 9.59
CA ASP A 140 11.06 21.23 8.53
C ASP A 140 9.73 21.61 7.85
N VAL A 141 9.36 22.88 7.99
CA VAL A 141 8.11 23.44 7.45
C VAL A 141 8.04 23.37 5.91
N ALA A 142 9.17 23.23 5.23
CA ALA A 142 9.19 23.08 3.77
C ALA A 142 8.48 21.81 3.32
N TYR A 143 8.62 20.69 4.06
CA TYR A 143 7.89 19.46 3.74
C TYR A 143 6.37 19.65 3.86
N ARG A 144 5.91 20.36 4.90
CA ARG A 144 4.48 20.65 5.06
C ARG A 144 3.97 21.55 3.94
N ALA A 145 4.72 22.57 3.57
CA ALA A 145 4.32 23.47 2.48
C ALA A 145 4.20 22.72 1.15
N GLU A 146 5.18 21.87 0.84
CA GLU A 146 5.16 21.02 -0.38
C GLU A 146 4.02 20.01 -0.35
N ALA A 147 3.78 19.35 0.79
CA ALA A 147 2.65 18.43 0.97
C ALA A 147 1.32 19.14 0.71
N VAL A 148 1.10 20.31 1.30
CA VAL A 148 -0.15 21.07 1.16
C VAL A 148 -0.37 21.49 -0.30
N LEU A 149 0.69 21.91 -1.01
CA LEU A 149 0.62 22.23 -2.44
C LEU A 149 0.15 21.01 -3.24
N LEU A 150 0.78 19.85 -3.01
CA LEU A 150 0.46 18.61 -3.71
C LEU A 150 -0.97 18.12 -3.36
N ILE A 151 -1.37 18.19 -2.10
CA ILE A 151 -2.71 17.79 -1.64
C ILE A 151 -3.80 18.66 -2.27
N HIS A 152 -3.61 19.97 -2.41
CA HIS A 152 -4.56 20.83 -3.12
C HIS A 152 -4.63 20.47 -4.59
N ALA A 153 -3.49 20.27 -5.25
CA ALA A 153 -3.46 19.86 -6.65
C ALA A 153 -4.19 18.52 -6.88
N LEU A 154 -4.00 17.53 -5.98
CA LEU A 154 -4.73 16.26 -5.99
C LEU A 154 -6.25 16.48 -5.90
N ALA A 155 -6.69 17.29 -4.93
CA ALA A 155 -8.11 17.57 -4.72
C ALA A 155 -8.76 18.33 -5.90
N ASP A 156 -8.00 19.23 -6.53
CA ASP A 156 -8.51 20.08 -7.62
C ASP A 156 -8.50 19.38 -8.99
N THR A 157 -7.58 18.42 -9.19
CA THR A 157 -7.37 17.77 -10.49
C THR A 157 -7.95 16.35 -10.54
N LEU A 158 -7.76 15.57 -9.47
CA LEU A 158 -8.00 14.12 -9.50
C LEU A 158 -9.32 13.69 -8.85
N VAL A 159 -10.13 14.62 -8.35
CA VAL A 159 -11.42 14.32 -7.73
C VAL A 159 -12.55 14.61 -8.70
N ARG A 160 -13.39 13.60 -8.96
CA ARG A 160 -14.59 13.74 -9.79
C ARG A 160 -15.73 14.42 -9.02
N PRO A 161 -16.76 14.92 -9.70
CA PRO A 161 -17.91 15.55 -9.04
C PRO A 161 -18.63 14.67 -8.01
N ASP A 162 -18.57 13.33 -8.16
CA ASP A 162 -19.15 12.36 -7.23
C ASP A 162 -18.19 11.97 -6.09
N TYR A 163 -17.03 12.62 -6.01
CA TYR A 163 -15.94 12.36 -5.07
C TYR A 163 -15.20 11.02 -5.28
N SER A 164 -15.39 10.33 -6.40
CA SER A 164 -14.48 9.26 -6.82
C SER A 164 -13.17 9.83 -7.35
N LEU A 165 -12.10 9.00 -7.34
CA LEU A 165 -10.78 9.42 -7.80
C LEU A 165 -10.56 9.09 -9.27
N ARG A 166 -9.86 9.95 -9.98
CA ARG A 166 -9.28 9.72 -11.30
C ARG A 166 -8.01 8.88 -11.17
N LEU A 167 -7.63 8.21 -12.23
CA LEU A 167 -6.43 7.36 -12.28
C LEU A 167 -5.12 8.15 -12.45
N GLY A 168 -5.24 9.37 -12.96
CA GLY A 168 -4.17 10.31 -13.20
C GLY A 168 -4.74 11.60 -13.80
N ASP A 169 -3.90 12.58 -14.08
CA ASP A 169 -4.31 13.87 -14.65
C ASP A 169 -4.74 13.79 -16.13
N TRP A 170 -4.44 12.68 -16.80
CA TRP A 170 -4.90 12.33 -18.14
C TRP A 170 -6.35 11.83 -18.20
N ASP A 171 -6.85 11.33 -17.06
CA ASP A 171 -8.20 10.75 -16.94
C ASP A 171 -9.26 11.85 -16.90
N THR A 172 -9.73 12.25 -18.05
CA THR A 172 -10.75 13.29 -18.22
C THR A 172 -12.07 12.67 -18.68
N GLU A 173 -13.20 13.32 -18.34
CA GLU A 173 -14.57 12.86 -18.65
C GLU A 173 -14.80 12.54 -20.14
N LYS A 174 -13.92 13.02 -21.03
CA LYS A 174 -14.05 12.83 -22.48
C LYS A 174 -13.38 11.56 -23.03
N LYS A 175 -12.55 10.89 -22.24
CA LYS A 175 -11.63 9.86 -22.79
C LYS A 175 -11.88 8.42 -22.32
N ALA A 176 -12.58 8.17 -21.24
CA ALA A 176 -12.72 6.83 -20.69
C ALA A 176 -14.05 6.61 -19.97
N PRO A 177 -14.56 5.37 -19.88
CA PRO A 177 -15.55 5.04 -18.88
C PRO A 177 -14.97 5.42 -17.50
N GLU A 178 -15.83 5.85 -16.57
CA GLU A 178 -15.40 6.18 -15.21
C GLU A 178 -14.85 4.93 -14.52
N LEU A 179 -13.53 4.78 -14.54
CA LEU A 179 -12.79 3.72 -13.87
C LEU A 179 -12.29 4.21 -12.51
N ALA A 180 -12.29 3.33 -11.52
CA ALA A 180 -11.62 3.52 -10.25
C ALA A 180 -10.63 2.38 -10.02
N ARG A 181 -9.37 2.69 -9.71
CA ARG A 181 -8.41 1.74 -9.17
C ARG A 181 -8.67 1.63 -7.67
N LEU A 182 -9.09 0.45 -7.20
CA LEU A 182 -9.57 0.32 -5.83
C LEU A 182 -8.45 0.44 -4.78
N SER A 183 -7.21 0.22 -5.16
CA SER A 183 -6.04 0.45 -4.29
C SER A 183 -5.69 1.93 -4.07
N ASP A 184 -6.29 2.85 -4.83
CA ASP A 184 -6.14 4.30 -4.62
C ASP A 184 -7.04 4.81 -3.49
N LEU A 185 -7.92 3.95 -2.94
CA LEU A 185 -8.73 4.27 -1.79
C LEU A 185 -7.91 4.11 -0.50
N MET A 186 -7.32 5.22 -0.06
CA MET A 186 -6.31 5.29 1.01
C MET A 186 -6.82 6.10 2.22
N PRO A 187 -7.67 5.53 3.10
CA PRO A 187 -8.32 6.29 4.18
C PRO A 187 -7.35 6.99 5.12
N THR A 188 -6.20 6.38 5.42
CA THR A 188 -5.15 6.98 6.26
C THR A 188 -4.61 8.27 5.64
N HIS A 189 -4.38 8.27 4.31
CA HIS A 189 -3.92 9.45 3.58
C HIS A 189 -5.00 10.54 3.56
N PHE A 190 -6.23 10.19 3.26
CA PHE A 190 -7.34 11.14 3.19
C PHE A 190 -7.55 11.88 4.52
N ARG A 191 -7.44 11.19 5.66
CA ARG A 191 -7.50 11.84 6.98
C ARG A 191 -6.33 12.76 7.23
N ALA A 192 -5.11 12.33 6.90
CA ALA A 192 -3.93 13.18 7.02
C ALA A 192 -4.01 14.42 6.11
N PHE A 193 -4.54 14.26 4.89
CA PHE A 193 -4.73 15.37 3.95
C PHE A 193 -5.77 16.38 4.45
N ARG A 194 -6.90 15.89 4.97
CA ARG A 194 -7.90 16.75 5.61
C ARG A 194 -7.33 17.50 6.81
N GLU A 195 -6.56 16.83 7.66
CA GLU A 195 -5.91 17.46 8.82
C GLU A 195 -4.94 18.56 8.41
N ALA A 196 -4.14 18.31 7.37
CA ALA A 196 -3.11 19.24 6.89
C ALA A 196 -3.68 20.49 6.20
N THR A 197 -4.84 20.35 5.51
CA THR A 197 -5.41 21.41 4.63
C THR A 197 -6.73 21.99 5.14
N ALA A 198 -7.39 21.36 6.10
CA ALA A 198 -8.76 21.64 6.53
C ALA A 198 -9.81 21.54 5.38
N ASP A 199 -9.50 20.80 4.31
CA ASP A 199 -10.37 20.62 3.15
C ASP A 199 -11.28 19.40 3.37
N ASP A 200 -12.58 19.65 3.58
CA ASP A 200 -13.58 18.61 3.81
C ASP A 200 -13.88 17.75 2.58
N ARG A 201 -13.35 18.07 1.40
CA ARG A 201 -13.44 17.19 0.23
C ARG A 201 -12.82 15.82 0.55
N TRP A 202 -11.74 15.77 1.32
CA TRP A 202 -11.08 14.53 1.71
C TRP A 202 -11.97 13.60 2.54
N LEU A 203 -12.83 14.16 3.40
CA LEU A 203 -13.83 13.34 4.09
C LEU A 203 -14.88 12.77 3.14
N LYS A 204 -15.30 13.54 2.12
CA LYS A 204 -16.25 13.07 1.10
C LYS A 204 -15.64 11.99 0.22
N ILE A 205 -14.35 12.14 -0.16
CA ILE A 205 -13.58 11.15 -0.90
C ILE A 205 -13.46 9.85 -0.09
N GLU A 206 -13.12 9.94 1.19
CA GLU A 206 -13.03 8.78 2.09
C GLU A 206 -14.38 8.03 2.16
N ASN A 207 -15.47 8.77 2.36
CA ASN A 207 -16.81 8.18 2.41
C ASN A 207 -17.21 7.53 1.08
N ARG A 208 -16.91 8.20 -0.04
CA ARG A 208 -17.17 7.66 -1.39
C ARG A 208 -16.34 6.41 -1.65
N GLY A 209 -15.06 6.42 -1.26
CA GLY A 209 -14.17 5.27 -1.39
C GLY A 209 -14.71 4.03 -0.66
N TYR A 210 -15.09 4.18 0.60
CA TYR A 210 -15.71 3.07 1.34
C TYR A 210 -17.03 2.61 0.71
N ALA A 211 -17.84 3.51 0.19
CA ALA A 211 -19.09 3.14 -0.50
C ALA A 211 -18.80 2.29 -1.75
N ILE A 212 -17.81 2.68 -2.57
CA ILE A 212 -17.39 1.92 -3.76
C ILE A 212 -16.88 0.53 -3.36
N LEU A 213 -15.95 0.46 -2.39
CA LEU A 213 -15.40 -0.81 -1.90
C LEU A 213 -16.49 -1.75 -1.39
N GLN A 214 -17.41 -1.26 -0.58
CA GLN A 214 -18.50 -2.05 -0.01
C GLN A 214 -19.49 -2.52 -1.09
N GLU A 215 -19.85 -1.64 -2.02
CA GLU A 215 -20.76 -1.99 -3.13
C GLU A 215 -20.18 -3.14 -3.95
N VAL A 216 -18.92 -3.00 -4.39
CA VAL A 216 -18.26 -4.00 -5.23
C VAL A 216 -18.07 -5.32 -4.46
N GLN A 217 -17.60 -5.26 -3.21
CA GLN A 217 -17.40 -6.46 -2.39
C GLN A 217 -18.72 -7.21 -2.13
N HIS A 218 -19.77 -6.51 -1.71
CA HIS A 218 -21.05 -7.14 -1.37
C HIS A 218 -21.74 -7.76 -2.59
N GLN A 219 -21.64 -7.12 -3.76
CA GLN A 219 -22.33 -7.62 -4.96
C GLN A 219 -21.56 -8.73 -5.66
N TYR A 220 -20.23 -8.66 -5.71
CA TYR A 220 -19.41 -9.52 -6.57
C TYR A 220 -18.50 -10.49 -5.82
N ALA A 221 -18.22 -10.25 -4.54
CA ALA A 221 -17.35 -11.08 -3.73
C ALA A 221 -17.86 -11.30 -2.28
N PRO A 222 -19.17 -11.56 -2.05
CA PRO A 222 -19.74 -11.60 -0.71
C PRO A 222 -19.16 -12.73 0.17
N THR A 223 -18.61 -13.77 -0.42
CA THR A 223 -18.05 -14.94 0.28
C THR A 223 -16.55 -14.88 0.48
N THR A 224 -15.84 -14.14 -0.39
CA THR A 224 -14.38 -14.06 -0.38
C THR A 224 -13.86 -12.73 0.20
N GLY A 225 -14.64 -11.66 0.05
CA GLY A 225 -14.21 -10.31 0.43
C GLY A 225 -13.14 -9.72 -0.49
N LEU A 226 -12.84 -10.35 -1.62
CA LEU A 226 -11.92 -9.85 -2.64
C LEU A 226 -12.52 -8.63 -3.37
N VAL A 227 -11.67 -7.85 -4.01
CA VAL A 227 -12.09 -6.74 -4.89
C VAL A 227 -11.27 -6.78 -6.17
N PRO A 228 -11.79 -6.23 -7.30
CA PRO A 228 -11.04 -6.22 -8.56
C PRO A 228 -9.95 -5.15 -8.56
N ASP A 229 -9.00 -5.26 -9.48
CA ASP A 229 -8.01 -4.23 -9.76
C ASP A 229 -8.68 -2.91 -10.13
N PHE A 230 -9.67 -2.95 -11.01
CA PHE A 230 -10.46 -1.81 -11.44
C PHE A 230 -11.97 -2.08 -11.34
N ALA A 231 -12.69 -1.07 -10.93
CA ALA A 231 -14.14 -1.01 -11.03
C ALA A 231 -14.56 0.07 -12.04
N VAL A 232 -15.68 -0.14 -12.74
CA VAL A 232 -16.27 0.78 -13.69
C VAL A 232 -17.64 1.25 -13.20
N LEU A 233 -17.90 2.55 -13.25
CA LEU A 233 -19.25 3.08 -13.01
C LEU A 233 -20.11 2.87 -14.25
N LYS A 234 -21.15 2.06 -14.12
CA LYS A 234 -22.08 1.73 -15.20
C LYS A 234 -23.49 1.53 -14.68
N ASP A 235 -24.47 2.11 -15.36
CA ASP A 235 -25.90 2.02 -15.00
C ASP A 235 -26.17 2.44 -13.54
N GLY A 236 -25.44 3.45 -13.07
CA GLY A 236 -25.60 4.01 -11.71
C GLY A 236 -24.95 3.19 -10.59
N GLY A 237 -24.19 2.11 -10.89
CA GLY A 237 -23.49 1.28 -9.90
C GLY A 237 -22.07 0.93 -10.31
N TRP A 238 -21.21 0.64 -9.31
CA TRP A 238 -19.86 0.20 -9.55
C TRP A 238 -19.78 -1.32 -9.75
N LYS A 239 -19.10 -1.73 -10.82
CA LYS A 239 -18.98 -3.13 -11.25
C LYS A 239 -17.51 -3.45 -11.51
N PRO A 240 -17.05 -4.72 -11.36
CA PRO A 240 -15.73 -5.12 -11.83
C PRO A 240 -15.53 -4.72 -13.30
N ALA A 241 -14.38 -4.20 -13.63
CA ALA A 241 -14.02 -3.86 -15.00
C ALA A 241 -14.03 -5.11 -15.90
N LYS A 242 -14.18 -4.92 -17.19
CA LYS A 242 -13.99 -6.02 -18.14
C LYS A 242 -12.48 -6.28 -18.30
N PRO A 243 -12.10 -7.50 -18.73
CA PRO A 243 -10.75 -7.74 -19.21
C PRO A 243 -10.33 -6.69 -20.25
N GLU A 244 -9.07 -6.27 -20.22
CA GLU A 244 -8.49 -5.26 -21.14
C GLU A 244 -9.20 -3.88 -21.08
N ALA A 245 -9.75 -3.52 -19.93
CA ALA A 245 -10.36 -2.20 -19.74
C ALA A 245 -9.29 -1.09 -19.67
N LEU A 246 -8.11 -1.39 -19.11
CA LEU A 246 -7.01 -0.45 -18.97
C LEU A 246 -5.63 -1.12 -19.06
N GLU A 247 -5.31 -2.06 -18.17
CA GLU A 247 -3.95 -2.61 -18.00
C GLU A 247 -3.80 -4.05 -18.54
N GLY A 248 -4.89 -4.85 -18.52
CA GLY A 248 -4.77 -6.21 -19.01
C GLY A 248 -5.96 -7.14 -18.72
N PRO A 249 -5.75 -8.45 -18.94
CA PRO A 249 -6.82 -9.43 -18.90
C PRO A 249 -7.47 -9.62 -17.53
N HIS A 250 -6.84 -9.15 -16.47
CA HIS A 250 -7.27 -9.32 -15.08
C HIS A 250 -7.78 -8.03 -14.41
N ASP A 251 -8.11 -7.00 -15.19
CA ASP A 251 -8.60 -5.73 -14.66
C ASP A 251 -9.85 -5.88 -13.77
N GLY A 252 -10.68 -6.88 -14.01
CA GLY A 252 -11.87 -7.20 -13.22
C GLY A 252 -11.66 -8.25 -12.12
N ASP A 253 -10.45 -8.73 -11.92
CA ASP A 253 -10.07 -9.76 -10.96
C ASP A 253 -9.25 -9.15 -9.80
N TYR A 254 -9.04 -9.95 -8.73
CA TYR A 254 -8.09 -9.62 -7.69
C TYR A 254 -6.68 -9.93 -8.18
N SER A 255 -5.95 -8.90 -8.61
CA SER A 255 -4.64 -9.02 -9.22
C SER A 255 -3.67 -7.98 -8.64
N TYR A 256 -2.69 -7.52 -9.41
CA TYR A 256 -1.56 -6.71 -8.93
C TYR A 256 -1.92 -5.29 -8.45
N ASN A 257 -3.09 -4.76 -8.81
CA ASN A 257 -3.59 -3.52 -8.19
C ASN A 257 -4.36 -3.81 -6.91
N ALA A 258 -5.31 -4.74 -6.96
CA ALA A 258 -6.18 -5.07 -5.83
C ALA A 258 -5.42 -5.67 -4.64
N CYS A 259 -4.27 -6.34 -4.87
CA CYS A 259 -3.43 -6.91 -3.81
C CYS A 259 -2.99 -5.87 -2.77
N ARG A 260 -2.95 -4.58 -3.13
CA ARG A 260 -2.63 -3.46 -2.24
C ARG A 260 -3.79 -3.06 -1.30
N VAL A 261 -5.04 -3.38 -1.66
CA VAL A 261 -6.23 -2.96 -0.89
C VAL A 261 -6.20 -3.44 0.57
N PRO A 262 -5.87 -4.70 0.88
CA PRO A 262 -5.80 -5.15 2.27
C PRO A 262 -4.75 -4.39 3.10
N TRP A 263 -3.64 -3.96 2.51
CA TRP A 263 -2.66 -3.10 3.15
C TRP A 263 -3.19 -1.68 3.37
N ARG A 264 -3.77 -1.04 2.34
CA ARG A 264 -4.28 0.33 2.42
C ARG A 264 -5.38 0.47 3.47
N ILE A 265 -6.33 -0.45 3.47
CA ILE A 265 -7.44 -0.45 4.43
C ILE A 265 -6.97 -0.97 5.81
N GLY A 266 -6.09 -1.97 5.82
CA GLY A 266 -5.50 -2.49 7.05
C GLY A 266 -4.68 -1.44 7.82
N TRP A 267 -3.97 -0.56 7.12
CA TRP A 267 -3.29 0.57 7.74
C TRP A 267 -4.27 1.46 8.51
N ALA A 268 -5.42 1.80 7.93
CA ALA A 268 -6.45 2.56 8.62
C ALA A 268 -7.06 1.79 9.81
N ALA A 269 -7.20 0.47 9.69
CA ALA A 269 -7.69 -0.37 10.79
C ALA A 269 -6.71 -0.39 11.98
N ILE A 270 -5.39 -0.46 11.71
CA ILE A 270 -4.35 -0.49 12.75
C ILE A 270 -4.18 0.88 13.40
N VAL A 271 -3.86 1.92 12.60
CA VAL A 271 -3.44 3.23 13.11
C VAL A 271 -4.65 4.08 13.53
N LEU A 272 -5.72 4.10 12.73
CA LEU A 272 -6.90 4.93 13.01
C LEU A 272 -8.00 4.19 13.78
N ARG A 273 -7.88 2.88 13.97
CA ARG A 273 -8.92 2.01 14.56
C ARG A 273 -10.28 2.19 13.87
N ASP A 274 -10.24 2.42 12.55
CA ASP A 274 -11.44 2.70 11.75
C ASP A 274 -12.34 1.47 11.67
N GLN A 275 -13.53 1.55 12.25
CA GLN A 275 -14.50 0.44 12.26
C GLN A 275 -15.01 0.07 10.86
N ARG A 276 -15.01 1.01 9.90
CA ARG A 276 -15.37 0.75 8.50
C ARG A 276 -14.31 -0.12 7.84
N ALA A 277 -13.02 0.20 8.09
CA ALA A 277 -11.89 -0.61 7.63
C ALA A 277 -11.95 -2.02 8.19
N ILE A 278 -12.13 -2.16 9.51
CA ILE A 278 -12.26 -3.45 10.19
C ILE A 278 -13.42 -4.25 9.61
N THR A 279 -14.59 -3.62 9.41
CA THR A 279 -15.78 -4.30 8.88
C THR A 279 -15.58 -4.75 7.44
N PHE A 280 -14.95 -3.93 6.60
CA PHE A 280 -14.65 -4.26 5.22
C PHE A 280 -13.68 -5.44 5.08
N LEU A 281 -12.68 -5.55 5.97
CA LEU A 281 -11.67 -6.61 5.92
C LEU A 281 -12.15 -7.97 6.44
N LYS A 282 -13.18 -8.01 7.30
CA LYS A 282 -13.66 -9.26 7.90
C LYS A 282 -14.02 -10.36 6.91
N PRO A 283 -14.73 -10.11 5.78
CA PRO A 283 -15.02 -11.18 4.80
C PRO A 283 -13.76 -11.81 4.23
N LEU A 284 -12.73 -11.01 3.88
CA LEU A 284 -11.45 -11.49 3.38
C LEU A 284 -10.76 -12.42 4.41
N ILE A 285 -10.63 -11.96 5.65
CA ILE A 285 -10.01 -12.75 6.73
C ILE A 285 -10.82 -14.04 6.99
N GLY A 286 -12.15 -13.95 6.98
CA GLY A 286 -13.02 -15.12 7.11
C GLY A 286 -12.84 -16.13 5.97
N TRP A 287 -12.65 -15.67 4.74
CA TRP A 287 -12.37 -16.53 3.59
C TRP A 287 -10.97 -17.16 3.68
N LEU A 288 -9.94 -16.39 4.00
CA LEU A 288 -8.58 -16.90 4.21
C LEU A 288 -8.56 -18.06 5.22
N LYS A 289 -9.18 -17.89 6.38
CA LYS A 289 -9.26 -18.95 7.42
C LYS A 289 -9.91 -20.25 6.96
N ARG A 290 -10.78 -20.20 5.97
CA ARG A 290 -11.45 -21.41 5.43
C ARG A 290 -10.72 -22.04 4.27
N SER A 291 -9.93 -21.26 3.54
CA SER A 291 -9.40 -21.65 2.22
C SER A 291 -7.89 -21.81 2.19
N VAL A 292 -7.18 -21.26 3.18
CA VAL A 292 -5.71 -21.16 3.20
C VAL A 292 -5.20 -21.69 4.53
N CYS A 293 -4.28 -22.66 4.50
CA CYS A 293 -3.72 -23.26 5.72
C CYS A 293 -2.47 -22.53 6.23
N LYS A 294 -1.68 -21.98 5.33
CA LYS A 294 -0.44 -21.22 5.61
C LYS A 294 -0.27 -20.12 4.57
N PRO A 295 0.52 -19.07 4.85
CA PRO A 295 0.69 -17.93 3.95
C PRO A 295 1.02 -18.30 2.49
N GLU A 296 1.90 -19.27 2.27
CA GLU A 296 2.33 -19.70 0.94
C GLU A 296 1.23 -20.39 0.10
N ASP A 297 0.12 -20.77 0.72
CA ASP A 297 -1.04 -21.31 0.01
C ASP A 297 -1.90 -20.22 -0.63
N PHE A 298 -1.74 -18.95 -0.21
CA PHE A 298 -2.39 -17.80 -0.85
C PHE A 298 -1.61 -17.38 -2.11
N LYS A 299 -2.27 -17.43 -3.27
CA LYS A 299 -1.63 -17.33 -4.58
C LYS A 299 -1.69 -15.93 -5.19
N ALA A 300 -0.95 -15.74 -6.27
CA ALA A 300 -0.74 -14.45 -6.93
C ALA A 300 -1.90 -14.05 -7.87
N GLY A 301 -3.14 -14.21 -7.43
CA GLY A 301 -4.33 -13.70 -8.11
C GLY A 301 -5.52 -14.65 -8.10
N TYR A 302 -6.71 -14.04 -8.05
CA TYR A 302 -7.99 -14.75 -7.93
C TYR A 302 -9.10 -14.06 -8.71
N HIS A 303 -9.99 -14.86 -9.29
CA HIS A 303 -11.34 -14.38 -9.58
C HIS A 303 -12.06 -14.02 -8.29
N LEU A 304 -13.05 -13.14 -8.36
CA LEU A 304 -13.76 -12.65 -7.16
C LEU A 304 -14.52 -13.75 -6.41
N ASP A 305 -14.80 -14.88 -7.07
CA ASP A 305 -15.39 -16.07 -6.44
C ASP A 305 -14.39 -16.94 -5.65
N GLY A 306 -13.10 -16.55 -5.66
CA GLY A 306 -12.01 -17.24 -4.96
C GLY A 306 -11.31 -18.32 -5.77
N LYS A 307 -11.66 -18.52 -7.05
CA LYS A 307 -10.89 -19.40 -7.93
C LYS A 307 -9.59 -18.72 -8.34
N MET A 308 -8.49 -19.45 -8.25
CA MET A 308 -7.16 -18.96 -8.66
C MET A 308 -7.14 -18.63 -10.15
N LEU A 309 -6.49 -17.54 -10.52
CA LEU A 309 -6.27 -17.15 -11.91
C LEU A 309 -5.35 -18.15 -12.61
N ARG A 310 -5.56 -18.33 -13.90
CA ARG A 310 -4.69 -19.19 -14.70
C ARG A 310 -3.27 -18.62 -14.73
N GLY A 311 -2.30 -19.44 -14.34
CA GLY A 311 -0.88 -19.06 -14.31
C GLY A 311 -0.45 -18.35 -13.03
N ALA A 312 -1.35 -18.15 -12.06
CA ALA A 312 -1.07 -17.54 -10.76
C ALA A 312 -0.73 -18.56 -9.66
N ASP A 313 -0.35 -19.80 -10.01
CA ASP A 313 -0.04 -20.88 -9.04
C ASP A 313 1.36 -20.73 -8.43
N PHE A 314 1.61 -19.55 -7.87
CA PHE A 314 2.83 -19.25 -7.10
C PHE A 314 2.47 -18.34 -5.94
N ASP A 315 3.30 -18.33 -4.91
CA ASP A 315 3.19 -17.38 -3.81
C ASP A 315 4.01 -16.13 -4.12
N SER A 316 3.48 -14.98 -3.72
CA SER A 316 4.17 -13.70 -3.90
C SER A 316 3.93 -12.80 -2.70
N PRO A 317 4.97 -12.13 -2.18
CA PRO A 317 4.83 -11.30 -0.98
C PRO A 317 3.91 -10.09 -1.19
N CYS A 318 3.74 -9.58 -2.40
CA CYS A 318 2.79 -8.48 -2.65
C CYS A 318 1.31 -8.90 -2.54
N PHE A 319 1.00 -10.19 -2.66
CA PHE A 319 -0.33 -10.72 -2.40
C PHE A 319 -0.52 -11.14 -0.94
N ILE A 320 0.50 -11.76 -0.35
CA ILE A 320 0.43 -12.37 0.99
C ILE A 320 0.55 -11.32 2.09
N SER A 321 1.56 -10.45 2.05
CA SER A 321 1.87 -9.52 3.15
C SER A 321 0.76 -8.52 3.46
N PRO A 322 0.01 -7.98 2.48
CA PRO A 322 -1.18 -7.19 2.76
C PRO A 322 -2.24 -7.90 3.59
N THR A 323 -2.38 -9.24 3.44
CA THR A 323 -3.33 -10.04 4.24
C THR A 323 -2.95 -10.09 5.72
N GLY A 324 -1.66 -10.04 6.04
CA GLY A 324 -1.15 -9.95 7.41
C GLY A 324 -1.51 -8.62 8.06
N VAL A 325 -1.36 -7.52 7.33
CA VAL A 325 -1.78 -6.18 7.80
C VAL A 325 -3.30 -6.16 8.05
N ALA A 326 -4.10 -6.72 7.11
CA ALA A 326 -5.54 -6.84 7.28
C ALA A 326 -5.92 -7.69 8.50
N ALA A 327 -5.21 -8.79 8.73
CA ALA A 327 -5.43 -9.68 9.86
C ALA A 327 -5.15 -8.97 11.19
N MET A 328 -4.00 -8.32 11.33
CA MET A 328 -3.68 -7.53 12.52
C MET A 328 -4.70 -6.42 12.77
N GLY A 329 -5.10 -5.71 11.71
CA GLY A 329 -6.12 -4.66 11.80
C GLY A 329 -7.50 -5.17 12.22
N THR A 330 -7.83 -6.44 11.98
CA THR A 330 -9.08 -7.08 12.41
C THR A 330 -8.96 -7.88 13.72
N GLY A 331 -7.77 -7.92 14.33
CA GLY A 331 -7.50 -8.64 15.57
C GLY A 331 -7.10 -10.11 15.41
N ASP A 332 -6.83 -10.58 14.18
CA ASP A 332 -6.31 -11.92 13.92
C ASP A 332 -4.78 -11.94 13.95
N HIS A 333 -4.23 -11.79 15.14
CA HIS A 333 -2.78 -11.73 15.35
C HIS A 333 -2.07 -13.02 14.92
N ALA A 334 -2.72 -14.19 15.08
CA ALA A 334 -2.11 -15.47 14.72
C ALA A 334 -1.81 -15.58 13.20
N TRP A 335 -2.70 -15.09 12.35
CA TRP A 335 -2.42 -15.03 10.91
C TRP A 335 -1.38 -13.94 10.61
N GLY A 336 -1.51 -12.78 11.25
CA GLY A 336 -0.54 -11.68 11.10
C GLY A 336 0.90 -12.09 11.41
N GLU A 337 1.13 -12.84 12.50
CA GLU A 337 2.45 -13.35 12.88
C GLU A 337 3.01 -14.38 11.85
N GLN A 338 2.17 -15.27 11.32
CA GLN A 338 2.59 -16.19 10.27
C GLN A 338 3.00 -15.45 8.99
N VAL A 339 2.22 -14.43 8.60
CA VAL A 339 2.53 -13.61 7.43
C VAL A 339 3.78 -12.76 7.65
N LEU A 340 3.98 -12.20 8.85
CA LEU A 340 5.21 -11.49 9.21
C LEU A 340 6.44 -12.41 9.04
N ALA A 341 6.37 -13.63 9.59
CA ALA A 341 7.44 -14.62 9.47
C ALA A 341 7.70 -15.04 8.00
N TYR A 342 6.66 -15.13 7.17
CA TYR A 342 6.80 -15.35 5.73
C TYR A 342 7.48 -14.16 5.06
N GLY A 343 6.97 -12.95 5.25
CA GLY A 343 7.45 -11.73 4.59
C GLY A 343 8.93 -11.42 4.90
N LEU A 344 9.41 -11.72 6.11
CA LEU A 344 10.81 -11.51 6.48
C LEU A 344 11.82 -12.33 5.64
N ARG A 345 11.39 -13.42 5.01
CA ARG A 345 12.25 -14.29 4.17
C ARG A 345 11.89 -14.24 2.68
N ALA A 346 10.76 -13.64 2.33
CA ALA A 346 10.30 -13.57 0.94
C ALA A 346 10.95 -12.41 0.20
N HIS A 347 11.44 -12.70 -1.01
CA HIS A 347 12.03 -11.72 -1.91
C HIS A 347 11.66 -12.08 -3.35
N GLU A 348 11.36 -11.06 -4.16
CA GLU A 348 11.00 -11.23 -5.56
C GLU A 348 11.52 -10.07 -6.41
N GLY A 349 10.66 -9.15 -6.84
CA GLY A 349 10.99 -7.96 -7.60
C GLY A 349 10.84 -6.68 -6.79
N TYR A 350 10.97 -5.54 -7.46
CA TYR A 350 10.84 -4.22 -6.82
C TYR A 350 9.47 -4.05 -6.15
N PHE A 351 8.40 -4.33 -6.90
CA PHE A 351 7.02 -4.09 -6.44
C PHE A 351 6.70 -4.95 -5.22
N GLU A 352 7.00 -6.23 -5.33
CA GLU A 352 6.75 -7.23 -4.31
C GLU A 352 7.54 -6.94 -3.02
N ASP A 353 8.84 -6.67 -3.15
CA ASP A 353 9.72 -6.37 -2.01
C ASP A 353 9.35 -5.03 -1.35
N SER A 354 8.94 -4.03 -2.12
CA SER A 354 8.57 -2.71 -1.58
C SER A 354 7.25 -2.75 -0.82
N LEU A 355 6.23 -3.37 -1.41
CA LEU A 355 4.94 -3.56 -0.76
C LEU A 355 5.06 -4.45 0.49
N ASN A 356 5.86 -5.52 0.39
CA ASN A 356 6.17 -6.38 1.53
C ASN A 356 6.81 -5.57 2.68
N LEU A 357 7.83 -4.76 2.40
CA LEU A 357 8.49 -3.95 3.43
C LEU A 357 7.52 -2.97 4.11
N LEU A 358 6.66 -2.29 3.35
CA LEU A 358 5.63 -1.42 3.90
C LEU A 358 4.65 -2.18 4.81
N CYS A 359 4.29 -3.41 4.45
CA CYS A 359 3.49 -4.30 5.28
C CYS A 359 4.25 -4.77 6.54
N LEU A 360 5.53 -5.15 6.41
CA LEU A 360 6.38 -5.55 7.53
C LEU A 360 6.51 -4.44 8.58
N LEU A 361 6.69 -3.19 8.14
CA LEU A 361 6.76 -2.03 9.04
C LEU A 361 5.48 -1.85 9.86
N LEU A 362 4.31 -2.08 9.26
CA LEU A 362 3.03 -2.03 9.98
C LEU A 362 2.86 -3.21 10.93
N MET A 363 3.13 -4.43 10.46
CA MET A 363 2.95 -5.65 11.25
C MET A 363 3.90 -5.75 12.44
N SER A 364 5.11 -5.21 12.32
CA SER A 364 6.09 -5.17 13.42
C SER A 364 5.85 -4.02 14.42
N GLY A 365 4.88 -3.13 14.18
CA GLY A 365 4.61 -1.98 15.04
C GLY A 365 5.64 -0.84 14.92
N MET A 366 6.49 -0.86 13.89
CA MET A 366 7.48 0.21 13.65
C MET A 366 6.83 1.49 13.09
N VAL A 367 5.62 1.41 12.53
CA VAL A 367 4.83 2.60 12.18
C VAL A 367 4.12 3.11 13.42
N LYS A 368 4.55 4.27 13.93
CA LYS A 368 3.95 4.95 15.09
C LYS A 368 2.91 5.98 14.61
N GLU A 369 1.94 6.30 15.48
CA GLU A 369 0.90 7.31 15.25
C GLU A 369 1.46 8.70 14.96
#